data_2c30a5c26c243dc355891bba2b70ecb4
#
_entry.id   2c30a5c26c243dc355891bba2b70ecb4
#
_cell.length_a   1.000
_cell.length_b   1.000
_cell.length_c   1.000
_cell.angle_alpha   90.00
_cell.angle_beta   90.00
_cell.angle_gamma   90.00
#
_symmetry.space_group_name_H-M   'P 1'
#
loop_
_entity.id
_entity.type
_entity.pdbx_description
1 polymer ?
#
loop_
_entity_poly.entity_id
_entity_poly.type
_entity_poly.pdbx_seq_one_letter_code
_entity_poly.pdbx_strand_id
1 'polypeptide(L)'
;MIGNRKLLSALLLFGWLAGWTVSAGAQGLPEGPGKAALEASCTLCHGLSYITQSSRSASDWRDVVSDMISRGAPLTLEEFEMVLQYLPTHFGPRNAAGAATVNVNRATAKELETALAISAREAEAIVRYRGQNPAFRTVEDLKKVPGIDAQKIEAGKDRLAF
;
A
#
# COMPACT_ATOMS: atom_id res chain seq x y z
N MET A 1 16.48 22.31 -81.57
CA MET A 1 15.47 23.00 -80.77
C MET A 1 15.18 22.14 -79.55
N ILE A 2 15.43 22.67 -78.42
CA ILE A 2 15.75 22.03 -77.17
C ILE A 2 14.49 21.80 -76.35
N GLY A 3 14.19 20.55 -75.96
CA GLY A 3 13.07 20.25 -75.12
C GLY A 3 13.58 19.72 -73.74
N ASN A 4 13.43 20.58 -72.73
CA ASN A 4 13.79 20.23 -71.33
C ASN A 4 12.70 19.31 -70.73
N ARG A 5 13.10 18.07 -70.44
CA ARG A 5 12.31 17.16 -69.61
C ARG A 5 12.80 17.30 -68.14
N LYS A 6 12.01 18.01 -67.35
CA LYS A 6 12.19 18.08 -65.89
C LYS A 6 11.66 16.77 -65.29
N LEU A 7 12.56 15.94 -64.79
CA LEU A 7 12.26 14.79 -63.97
C LEU A 7 11.87 15.26 -62.54
N LEU A 8 10.62 15.12 -62.22
CA LEU A 8 10.12 15.30 -60.83
C LEU A 8 10.41 14.03 -60.04
N SER A 9 11.45 14.11 -59.21
CA SER A 9 11.70 13.07 -58.20
C SER A 9 10.74 13.24 -57.03
N ALA A 10 9.76 12.39 -56.96
CA ALA A 10 8.88 12.29 -55.82
C ALA A 10 9.61 11.53 -54.69
N LEU A 11 10.09 12.24 -53.70
CA LEU A 11 10.59 11.67 -52.45
C LEU A 11 9.39 11.20 -51.57
N LEU A 12 9.13 9.89 -51.59
CA LEU A 12 8.24 9.26 -50.65
C LEU A 12 8.90 9.22 -49.26
N LEU A 13 8.52 10.17 -48.43
CA LEU A 13 8.81 10.14 -47.00
C LEU A 13 7.93 9.05 -46.32
N PHE A 14 8.49 7.85 -46.19
CA PHE A 14 7.90 6.82 -45.37
C PHE A 14 8.10 7.18 -43.90
N GLY A 15 7.08 7.85 -43.32
CA GLY A 15 7.01 8.13 -41.90
C GLY A 15 6.88 6.83 -41.11
N TRP A 16 7.94 6.42 -40.43
CA TRP A 16 7.92 5.38 -39.40
C TRP A 16 7.10 5.91 -38.21
N LEU A 17 5.81 5.62 -38.17
CA LEU A 17 5.03 5.67 -36.94
C LEU A 17 5.47 4.48 -36.07
N ALA A 18 6.48 4.72 -35.25
CA ALA A 18 6.80 3.83 -34.15
C ALA A 18 5.59 3.84 -33.18
N GLY A 19 4.65 2.92 -33.40
CA GLY A 19 3.56 2.68 -32.49
C GLY A 19 4.13 2.20 -31.16
N TRP A 20 4.11 3.06 -30.17
CA TRP A 20 4.31 2.67 -28.78
C TRP A 20 3.09 1.86 -28.37
N THR A 21 3.18 0.55 -28.51
CA THR A 21 2.24 -0.34 -27.85
C THR A 21 2.49 -0.23 -26.37
N VAL A 22 1.69 0.59 -25.69
CA VAL A 22 1.56 0.49 -24.23
C VAL A 22 0.93 -0.87 -23.98
N SER A 23 1.76 -1.87 -23.73
CA SER A 23 1.30 -3.13 -23.13
C SER A 23 0.63 -2.74 -21.82
N ALA A 24 -0.70 -2.84 -21.78
CA ALA A 24 -1.42 -2.96 -20.53
C ALA A 24 -0.98 -4.31 -19.92
N GLY A 25 0.21 -4.31 -19.30
CA GLY A 25 0.70 -5.45 -18.56
C GLY A 25 -0.36 -5.80 -17.54
N ALA A 26 -0.77 -7.07 -17.50
CA ALA A 26 -1.46 -7.61 -16.33
C ALA A 26 -0.67 -7.10 -15.11
N GLN A 27 -1.32 -6.29 -14.27
CA GLN A 27 -0.63 -5.66 -13.14
C GLN A 27 -0.28 -6.77 -12.17
N GLY A 28 0.93 -7.34 -12.36
CA GLY A 28 1.53 -8.26 -11.41
C GLY A 28 1.73 -7.56 -10.07
N LEU A 29 1.99 -8.34 -9.04
CA LEU A 29 2.32 -7.79 -7.74
C LEU A 29 3.60 -6.93 -7.83
N PRO A 30 3.68 -5.80 -7.12
CA PRO A 30 4.90 -5.01 -7.00
C PRO A 30 6.09 -5.85 -6.54
N GLU A 31 7.31 -5.52 -7.00
CA GLU A 31 8.52 -6.21 -6.55
C GLU A 31 8.80 -5.93 -5.08
N GLY A 32 9.27 -6.95 -4.38
CA GLY A 32 9.66 -6.82 -2.97
C GLY A 32 9.66 -8.13 -2.19
N PRO A 33 10.28 -8.13 -1.00
CA PRO A 33 10.23 -9.28 -0.10
C PRO A 33 8.78 -9.64 0.25
N GLY A 34 8.42 -10.91 0.15
CA GLY A 34 7.06 -11.42 0.36
C GLY A 34 6.24 -11.65 -0.92
N LYS A 35 6.63 -11.05 -2.08
CA LYS A 35 5.94 -11.28 -3.35
C LYS A 35 5.88 -12.76 -3.72
N ALA A 36 7.04 -13.44 -3.73
CA ALA A 36 7.12 -14.85 -4.12
C ALA A 36 6.29 -15.75 -3.20
N ALA A 37 6.35 -15.52 -1.88
CA ALA A 37 5.55 -16.26 -0.91
C ALA A 37 4.05 -16.05 -1.13
N LEU A 38 3.64 -14.81 -1.41
CA LEU A 38 2.25 -14.46 -1.68
C LEU A 38 1.76 -15.12 -2.98
N GLU A 39 2.56 -15.06 -4.07
CA GLU A 39 2.23 -15.72 -5.34
C GLU A 39 2.12 -17.24 -5.15
N ALA A 40 3.09 -17.87 -4.49
CA ALA A 40 3.12 -19.32 -4.31
C ALA A 40 1.95 -19.84 -3.45
N SER A 41 1.56 -19.13 -2.42
CA SER A 41 0.57 -19.61 -1.45
C SER A 41 -0.85 -19.14 -1.74
N CYS A 42 -1.04 -17.88 -2.14
CA CYS A 42 -2.38 -17.31 -2.29
C CYS A 42 -3.03 -17.66 -3.62
N THR A 43 -2.25 -17.96 -4.68
CA THR A 43 -2.80 -18.30 -5.99
C THR A 43 -3.33 -19.74 -6.08
N LEU A 44 -3.09 -20.56 -5.07
CA LEU A 44 -3.54 -21.96 -5.05
C LEU A 44 -5.08 -22.09 -5.03
N CYS A 45 -5.77 -21.12 -4.46
CA CYS A 45 -7.22 -21.20 -4.28
C CYS A 45 -7.99 -20.12 -5.04
N HIS A 46 -7.41 -18.94 -5.25
CA HIS A 46 -8.07 -17.81 -5.91
C HIS A 46 -7.07 -16.87 -6.58
N GLY A 47 -7.55 -15.98 -7.44
CA GLY A 47 -6.70 -15.00 -8.12
C GLY A 47 -6.24 -13.86 -7.22
N LEU A 48 -5.19 -13.17 -7.66
CA LEU A 48 -4.58 -12.03 -6.94
C LEU A 48 -5.46 -10.78 -6.91
N SER A 49 -6.56 -10.74 -7.66
CA SER A 49 -7.48 -9.60 -7.70
C SER A 49 -8.07 -9.25 -6.32
N TYR A 50 -8.27 -10.25 -5.46
CA TYR A 50 -8.68 -10.03 -4.07
C TYR A 50 -7.68 -9.22 -3.24
N ILE A 51 -6.40 -9.25 -3.64
CA ILE A 51 -5.33 -8.49 -3.00
C ILE A 51 -5.18 -7.15 -3.69
N THR A 52 -4.99 -7.14 -5.01
CA THR A 52 -4.67 -5.93 -5.77
C THR A 52 -5.79 -4.89 -5.81
N GLN A 53 -7.03 -5.31 -5.59
CA GLN A 53 -8.20 -4.44 -5.49
C GLN A 53 -8.58 -4.09 -4.05
N SER A 54 -7.85 -4.60 -3.05
CA SER A 54 -8.08 -4.30 -1.65
C SER A 54 -7.15 -3.19 -1.16
N SER A 55 -7.65 -2.42 -0.18
CA SER A 55 -6.84 -1.48 0.57
C SER A 55 -7.17 -1.67 2.06
N ARG A 56 -6.22 -2.23 2.82
CA ARG A 56 -6.43 -2.64 4.21
C ARG A 56 -5.29 -2.19 5.10
N SER A 57 -5.61 -1.90 6.36
CA SER A 57 -4.57 -1.64 7.37
C SER A 57 -3.71 -2.89 7.61
N ALA A 58 -2.56 -2.72 8.25
CA ALA A 58 -1.69 -3.86 8.58
C ALA A 58 -2.36 -4.85 9.53
N SER A 59 -3.19 -4.37 10.47
CA SER A 59 -4.00 -5.24 11.34
C SER A 59 -5.05 -6.03 10.54
N ASP A 60 -5.74 -5.39 9.60
CA ASP A 60 -6.73 -6.06 8.76
C ASP A 60 -6.09 -7.11 7.84
N TRP A 61 -4.91 -6.80 7.29
CA TRP A 61 -4.15 -7.78 6.50
C TRP A 61 -3.71 -8.97 7.33
N ARG A 62 -3.28 -8.75 8.59
CA ARG A 62 -2.94 -9.85 9.52
C ARG A 62 -4.14 -10.76 9.75
N ASP A 63 -5.31 -10.19 10.01
CA ASP A 63 -6.54 -10.97 10.21
C ASP A 63 -6.89 -11.79 8.97
N VAL A 64 -6.79 -11.19 7.77
CA VAL A 64 -7.05 -11.89 6.49
C VAL A 64 -6.05 -13.02 6.27
N VAL A 65 -4.76 -12.78 6.43
CA VAL A 65 -3.73 -13.82 6.19
C VAL A 65 -3.85 -14.94 7.23
N SER A 66 -4.16 -14.61 8.49
CA SER A 66 -4.41 -15.62 9.54
C SER A 66 -5.63 -16.48 9.24
N ASP A 67 -6.71 -15.90 8.72
CA ASP A 67 -7.89 -16.65 8.27
C ASP A 67 -7.54 -17.56 7.07
N MET A 68 -6.74 -17.10 6.11
CA MET A 68 -6.29 -17.95 4.99
C MET A 68 -5.43 -19.12 5.46
N ILE A 69 -4.53 -18.92 6.43
CA ILE A 69 -3.76 -20.01 7.05
C ILE A 69 -4.68 -21.01 7.72
N SER A 70 -5.67 -20.54 8.46
CA SER A 70 -6.65 -21.42 9.12
C SER A 70 -7.45 -22.29 8.14
N ARG A 71 -7.56 -21.82 6.87
CA ARG A 71 -8.19 -22.54 5.75
C ARG A 71 -7.21 -23.42 4.97
N GLY A 72 -5.93 -23.46 5.36
CA GLY A 72 -4.92 -24.33 4.77
C GLY A 72 -3.94 -23.66 3.80
N ALA A 73 -3.86 -22.32 3.77
CA ALA A 73 -2.83 -21.65 2.98
C ALA A 73 -1.43 -22.02 3.52
N PRO A 74 -0.52 -22.57 2.67
CA PRO A 74 0.76 -23.08 3.13
C PRO A 74 1.79 -21.96 3.23
N LEU A 75 1.84 -21.28 4.37
CA LEU A 75 2.85 -20.28 4.71
C LEU A 75 3.69 -20.76 5.90
N THR A 76 4.99 -20.70 5.78
CA THR A 76 5.90 -20.81 6.92
C THR A 76 5.80 -19.55 7.78
N LEU A 77 6.33 -19.60 9.01
CA LEU A 77 6.33 -18.43 9.89
C LEU A 77 7.11 -17.26 9.29
N GLU A 78 8.24 -17.54 8.63
CA GLU A 78 9.06 -16.53 7.96
C GLU A 78 8.30 -15.88 6.79
N GLU A 79 7.66 -16.68 5.94
CA GLU A 79 6.84 -16.18 4.84
C GLU A 79 5.64 -15.37 5.33
N PHE A 80 5.02 -15.79 6.42
CA PHE A 80 3.93 -15.04 7.06
C PHE A 80 4.38 -13.63 7.44
N GLU A 81 5.53 -13.49 8.12
CA GLU A 81 6.06 -12.18 8.50
C GLU A 81 6.42 -11.33 7.28
N MET A 82 7.02 -11.92 6.24
CA MET A 82 7.32 -11.21 4.99
C MET A 82 6.05 -10.72 4.29
N VAL A 83 5.02 -11.54 4.22
CA VAL A 83 3.72 -11.19 3.62
C VAL A 83 3.02 -10.09 4.42
N LEU A 84 3.09 -10.14 5.76
CA LEU A 84 2.53 -9.09 6.62
C LEU A 84 3.25 -7.74 6.54
N GLN A 85 4.49 -7.70 6.09
CA GLN A 85 5.19 -6.47 5.78
C GLN A 85 4.87 -5.97 4.36
N TYR A 86 4.78 -6.90 3.42
CA TYR A 86 4.53 -6.60 2.00
C TYR A 86 3.13 -6.02 1.74
N LEU A 87 2.09 -6.67 2.28
CA LEU A 87 0.71 -6.31 1.98
C LEU A 87 0.36 -4.85 2.37
N PRO A 88 0.60 -4.38 3.58
CA PRO A 88 0.28 -3.00 3.92
C PRO A 88 1.19 -1.98 3.21
N THR A 89 2.40 -2.36 2.85
CA THR A 89 3.32 -1.49 2.09
C THR A 89 2.78 -1.20 0.68
N HIS A 90 2.24 -2.21 0.00
CA HIS A 90 1.79 -2.08 -1.39
C HIS A 90 0.27 -1.90 -1.51
N PHE A 91 -0.49 -2.45 -0.60
CA PHE A 91 -1.96 -2.49 -0.60
C PHE A 91 -2.57 -1.95 0.70
N GLY A 92 -1.83 -1.09 1.40
CA GLY A 92 -2.33 -0.36 2.56
C GLY A 92 -3.19 0.86 2.16
N PRO A 93 -4.03 1.36 3.08
CA PRO A 93 -4.76 2.59 2.86
C PRO A 93 -3.80 3.78 2.69
N ARG A 94 -4.16 4.69 1.81
CA ARG A 94 -3.36 5.87 1.49
C ARG A 94 -4.23 7.11 1.58
N ASN A 95 -3.64 8.22 1.99
CA ASN A 95 -4.29 9.53 1.95
C ASN A 95 -4.37 10.06 0.49
N ALA A 96 -5.00 11.22 0.30
CA ALA A 96 -5.14 11.87 -1.00
C ALA A 96 -3.79 12.17 -1.70
N ALA A 97 -2.69 12.27 -0.94
CA ALA A 97 -1.33 12.43 -1.47
C ALA A 97 -0.62 11.10 -1.77
N GLY A 98 -1.29 9.96 -1.62
CA GLY A 98 -0.74 8.63 -1.85
C GLY A 98 0.14 8.08 -0.72
N ALA A 99 0.26 8.77 0.39
CA ALA A 99 0.98 8.29 1.57
C ALA A 99 0.16 7.27 2.36
N ALA A 100 0.82 6.25 2.91
CA ALA A 100 0.17 5.25 3.74
C ALA A 100 -0.48 5.87 4.98
N THR A 101 -1.70 5.45 5.29
CA THR A 101 -2.43 5.89 6.50
C THR A 101 -2.46 4.79 7.56
N VAL A 102 -2.55 5.19 8.82
CA VAL A 102 -2.66 4.31 9.97
C VAL A 102 -4.00 4.52 10.68
N ASN A 103 -4.76 3.46 10.90
CA ASN A 103 -5.99 3.54 11.68
C ASN A 103 -5.66 3.51 13.17
N VAL A 104 -5.86 4.63 13.87
CA VAL A 104 -5.47 4.80 15.29
C VAL A 104 -6.25 3.88 16.24
N ASN A 105 -7.45 3.47 15.85
CA ASN A 105 -8.30 2.59 16.66
C ASN A 105 -7.91 1.11 16.52
N ARG A 106 -7.14 0.73 15.50
CA ARG A 106 -6.79 -0.67 15.20
C ARG A 106 -5.30 -0.95 15.20
N ALA A 107 -4.49 0.03 14.84
CA ALA A 107 -3.04 -0.12 14.68
C ALA A 107 -2.35 -0.62 15.95
N THR A 108 -1.29 -1.39 15.78
CA THR A 108 -0.39 -1.77 16.88
C THR A 108 0.44 -0.56 17.34
N ALA A 109 1.03 -0.64 18.52
CA ALA A 109 1.94 0.41 19.00
C ALA A 109 3.09 0.65 18.02
N LYS A 110 3.64 -0.40 17.41
CA LYS A 110 4.75 -0.31 16.44
C LYS A 110 4.34 0.42 15.14
N GLU A 111 3.15 0.19 14.67
CA GLU A 111 2.61 0.90 13.50
C GLU A 111 2.39 2.39 13.79
N LEU A 112 1.84 2.72 14.96
CA LEU A 112 1.67 4.11 15.40
C LEU A 112 3.01 4.82 15.56
N GLU A 113 4.00 4.18 16.21
CA GLU A 113 5.36 4.69 16.34
C GLU A 113 5.95 5.07 14.98
N THR A 114 5.89 4.15 14.02
CA THR A 114 6.43 4.34 12.68
C THR A 114 5.66 5.41 11.89
N ALA A 115 4.33 5.35 11.89
CA ALA A 115 3.50 6.25 11.08
C ALA A 115 3.51 7.68 11.60
N LEU A 116 3.57 7.89 12.90
CA LEU A 116 3.48 9.22 13.54
C LEU A 116 4.84 9.78 13.97
N ALA A 117 5.91 9.00 13.84
CA ALA A 117 7.25 9.33 14.35
C ALA A 117 7.22 9.70 15.85
N ILE A 118 6.40 9.00 16.62
CA ILE A 118 6.29 9.12 18.07
C ILE A 118 7.15 8.06 18.77
N SER A 119 7.41 8.22 20.05
CA SER A 119 8.12 7.21 20.83
C SER A 119 7.26 5.96 21.09
N ALA A 120 7.89 4.83 21.38
CA ALA A 120 7.19 3.60 21.78
C ALA A 120 6.28 3.85 22.99
N ARG A 121 6.72 4.66 23.97
CA ARG A 121 5.91 5.03 25.13
C ARG A 121 4.64 5.78 24.78
N GLU A 122 4.71 6.72 23.83
CA GLU A 122 3.56 7.47 23.33
C GLU A 122 2.61 6.52 22.58
N ALA A 123 3.13 5.68 21.71
CA ALA A 123 2.35 4.68 20.98
C ALA A 123 1.61 3.71 21.90
N GLU A 124 2.29 3.19 22.93
CA GLU A 124 1.65 2.37 23.97
C GLU A 124 0.58 3.14 24.78
N ALA A 125 0.79 4.44 25.03
CA ALA A 125 -0.21 5.27 25.69
C ALA A 125 -1.49 5.38 24.88
N ILE A 126 -1.39 5.51 23.55
CA ILE A 126 -2.56 5.50 22.64
C ILE A 126 -3.29 4.17 22.72
N VAL A 127 -2.55 3.05 22.64
CA VAL A 127 -3.16 1.71 22.71
C VAL A 127 -3.86 1.46 24.04
N ARG A 128 -3.26 1.86 25.16
CA ARG A 128 -3.91 1.76 26.48
C ARG A 128 -5.14 2.65 26.58
N TYR A 129 -5.05 3.88 26.09
CA TYR A 129 -6.15 4.83 26.17
C TYR A 129 -7.38 4.36 25.43
N ARG A 130 -7.25 3.87 24.17
CA ARG A 130 -8.38 3.34 23.39
C ARG A 130 -9.01 2.09 24.01
N GLY A 131 -8.26 1.31 24.80
CA GLY A 131 -8.79 0.15 25.53
C GLY A 131 -9.70 0.52 26.73
N GLN A 132 -9.65 1.78 27.18
CA GLN A 132 -10.38 2.28 28.35
C GLN A 132 -11.36 3.41 28.03
N ASN A 133 -11.37 3.89 26.80
CA ASN A 133 -12.15 5.03 26.36
C ASN A 133 -12.87 4.71 25.03
N PRO A 134 -13.87 5.49 24.64
CA PRO A 134 -14.47 5.39 23.31
C PRO A 134 -13.43 5.54 22.21
N ALA A 135 -13.71 4.95 21.04
CA ALA A 135 -12.86 5.04 19.87
C ALA A 135 -12.57 6.51 19.50
N PHE A 136 -11.34 6.78 19.07
CA PHE A 136 -10.97 8.10 18.55
C PHE A 136 -11.76 8.39 17.27
N ARG A 137 -12.24 9.60 17.12
CA ARG A 137 -12.98 10.06 15.94
C ARG A 137 -12.30 11.23 15.25
N THR A 138 -11.43 11.93 15.97
CA THR A 138 -10.75 13.14 15.51
C THR A 138 -9.31 13.18 16.00
N VAL A 139 -8.52 14.03 15.39
CA VAL A 139 -7.14 14.34 15.84
C VAL A 139 -7.15 14.91 17.26
N GLU A 140 -8.16 15.72 17.59
CA GLU A 140 -8.33 16.30 18.92
C GLU A 140 -8.58 15.26 20.00
N ASP A 141 -9.28 14.17 19.67
CA ASP A 141 -9.45 13.07 20.62
C ASP A 141 -8.10 12.39 20.90
N LEU A 142 -7.28 12.22 19.88
CA LEU A 142 -5.95 11.63 20.02
C LEU A 142 -5.01 12.50 20.87
N LYS A 143 -5.11 13.82 20.75
CA LYS A 143 -4.35 14.78 21.57
C LYS A 143 -4.71 14.76 23.06
N LYS A 144 -5.86 14.18 23.44
CA LYS A 144 -6.27 14.01 24.84
C LYS A 144 -5.52 12.90 25.57
N VAL A 145 -4.79 12.04 24.85
CA VAL A 145 -4.05 10.94 25.45
C VAL A 145 -2.94 11.48 26.36
N PRO A 146 -2.89 11.12 27.64
CA PRO A 146 -1.87 11.61 28.55
C PRO A 146 -0.45 11.22 28.10
N GLY A 147 0.43 12.21 28.08
CA GLY A 147 1.85 12.01 27.77
C GLY A 147 2.18 11.96 26.28
N ILE A 148 1.24 12.37 25.42
CA ILE A 148 1.48 12.46 23.98
C ILE A 148 1.99 13.84 23.59
N ASP A 149 2.86 13.90 22.59
CA ASP A 149 3.27 15.16 21.97
C ASP A 149 2.25 15.58 20.91
N ALA A 150 1.43 16.58 21.25
CA ALA A 150 0.39 17.08 20.36
C ALA A 150 0.94 17.67 19.05
N GLN A 151 2.18 18.18 19.04
CA GLN A 151 2.80 18.71 17.82
C GLN A 151 3.14 17.59 16.82
N LYS A 152 3.62 16.47 17.31
CA LYS A 152 3.88 15.28 16.47
C LYS A 152 2.59 14.71 15.88
N ILE A 153 1.52 14.68 16.68
CA ILE A 153 0.20 14.25 16.20
C ILE A 153 -0.30 15.19 15.10
N GLU A 154 -0.19 16.50 15.29
CA GLU A 154 -0.59 17.47 14.27
C GLU A 154 0.24 17.33 12.98
N ALA A 155 1.57 17.15 13.11
CA ALA A 155 2.46 16.93 11.96
C ALA A 155 2.15 15.64 11.19
N GLY A 156 1.60 14.64 11.88
CA GLY A 156 1.23 13.34 11.30
C GLY A 156 -0.24 13.21 10.87
N LYS A 157 -1.06 14.24 11.04
CA LYS A 157 -2.53 14.15 10.89
C LYS A 157 -3.00 13.58 9.57
N ASP A 158 -2.33 13.92 8.47
CA ASP A 158 -2.69 13.44 7.12
C ASP A 158 -2.45 11.94 6.92
N ARG A 159 -1.74 11.31 7.87
CA ARG A 159 -1.51 9.86 7.90
C ARG A 159 -2.46 9.12 8.84
N LEU A 160 -3.38 9.83 9.49
CA LEU A 160 -4.35 9.25 10.41
C LEU A 160 -5.63 8.84 9.71
N ALA A 161 -6.15 7.68 10.09
CA ALA A 161 -7.51 7.22 9.85
C ALA A 161 -8.16 6.85 11.20
N PHE A 162 -9.48 7.00 11.30
CA PHE A 162 -10.25 6.78 12.53
C PHE A 162 -11.31 5.69 12.38
#